data_b1dc85b2b309c70b3ae413f0afd0630a
#
_entry.id   b1dc85b2b309c70b3ae413f0afd0630a
#
_cell.length_a   1.000
_cell.length_b   1.000
_cell.length_c   1.000
_cell.angle_alpha   90.00
_cell.angle_beta   90.00
_cell.angle_gamma   90.00
#
_symmetry.space_group_name_H-M   'P 1'
#
loop_
_entity.id
_entity.type
_entity.pdbx_description
1 polymer ?
#
loop_
_entity_poly.entity_id
_entity_poly.type
_entity_poly.pdbx_seq_one_letter_code
_entity_poly.pdbx_strand_id
1 'polypeptide(L)'
;ARCSVAEPLRVFANLSVPNAIAYRAVLAVFVEAKERFRLHLRPDDILPELPRISDGAELDALLTYLVDHGNLVATADTADVRTVDDFYRARFLYQLSRAGEAAEDALALFHARLEAPGELQTQALADIRTHLGALEELLTSSPEDVARLHQTVTLIFTRFAGLAEQARSFIGSLQRSLDLQAAPVEDFLGYKQHLIGYLERFLLELAVTSGDVVARLERLETAGIEAALHSAAERDLADQIRQD
;
A
#
# COMPACT_ATOMS: atom_id res chain seq x y z
N ALA A 1 -7.93 26.20 16.74
CA ALA A 1 -8.12 25.00 17.54
C ALA A 1 -6.97 24.04 17.22
N ARG A 2 -6.06 23.82 18.19
CA ARG A 2 -5.01 22.81 18.03
C ARG A 2 -5.70 21.45 18.20
N CYS A 3 -5.95 20.76 17.07
CA CYS A 3 -6.35 19.36 17.11
C CYS A 3 -5.26 18.58 17.84
N SER A 4 -5.60 17.89 18.94
CA SER A 4 -4.64 17.10 19.71
C SER A 4 -4.13 15.97 18.82
N VAL A 5 -2.88 16.03 18.41
CA VAL A 5 -2.22 15.03 17.54
C VAL A 5 -2.14 13.65 18.22
N ALA A 6 -2.37 13.58 19.53
CA ALA A 6 -2.25 12.34 20.32
C ALA A 6 -3.47 11.40 20.19
N GLU A 7 -4.65 11.91 19.90
CA GLU A 7 -5.88 11.10 19.88
C GLU A 7 -5.95 10.09 18.69
N PRO A 8 -5.60 10.47 17.44
CA PRO A 8 -5.59 9.52 16.33
C PRO A 8 -4.47 8.46 16.43
N LEU A 9 -3.42 8.68 17.22
CA LEU A 9 -2.32 7.71 17.38
C LEU A 9 -2.61 6.59 18.37
N ARG A 10 -3.70 6.66 19.13
CA ARG A 10 -4.08 5.61 20.09
C ARG A 10 -4.32 4.25 19.44
N VAL A 11 -4.69 4.22 18.16
CA VAL A 11 -4.88 2.99 17.38
C VAL A 11 -3.61 2.15 17.25
N PHE A 12 -2.41 2.72 17.47
CA PHE A 12 -1.15 2.01 17.48
C PHE A 12 -0.73 1.51 18.87
N ALA A 13 -1.50 1.78 19.92
CA ALA A 13 -1.16 1.37 21.29
C ALA A 13 -1.07 -0.16 21.42
N ASN A 14 -1.84 -0.91 20.64
CA ASN A 14 -1.84 -2.36 20.59
C ASN A 14 -0.49 -2.98 20.16
N LEU A 15 0.42 -2.21 19.56
CA LEU A 15 1.71 -2.70 19.05
C LEU A 15 2.79 -2.83 20.15
N SER A 16 2.62 -2.13 21.28
CA SER A 16 3.67 -1.96 22.31
C SER A 16 3.30 -2.55 23.66
N VAL A 17 2.21 -3.32 23.76
CA VAL A 17 1.71 -3.92 25.01
C VAL A 17 1.99 -5.41 25.06
N PRO A 18 1.99 -6.04 26.26
CA PRO A 18 2.28 -7.48 26.41
C PRO A 18 1.45 -8.40 25.50
N ASN A 19 0.18 -8.05 25.25
CA ASN A 19 -0.75 -8.82 24.42
C ASN A 19 -0.73 -8.41 22.92
N ALA A 20 0.30 -7.72 22.45
CA ALA A 20 0.38 -7.22 21.08
C ALA A 20 0.11 -8.33 20.03
N ILE A 21 0.65 -9.53 20.23
CA ILE A 21 0.45 -10.66 19.31
C ILE A 21 -1.04 -11.03 19.22
N ALA A 22 -1.76 -11.05 20.34
CA ALA A 22 -3.19 -11.38 20.38
C ALA A 22 -4.03 -10.30 19.68
N TYR A 23 -3.75 -9.01 19.96
CA TYR A 23 -4.42 -7.91 19.28
C TYR A 23 -4.19 -7.93 17.77
N ARG A 24 -2.94 -8.19 17.35
CA ARG A 24 -2.60 -8.31 15.92
C ARG A 24 -3.34 -9.47 15.25
N ALA A 25 -3.46 -10.62 15.95
CA ALA A 25 -4.21 -11.75 15.43
C ALA A 25 -5.71 -11.42 15.25
N VAL A 26 -6.31 -10.75 16.23
CA VAL A 26 -7.72 -10.30 16.14
C VAL A 26 -7.91 -9.34 14.95
N LEU A 27 -7.06 -8.31 14.84
CA LEU A 27 -7.17 -7.32 13.75
C LEU A 27 -6.95 -7.95 12.38
N ALA A 28 -6.07 -8.94 12.24
CA ALA A 28 -5.87 -9.68 11.00
C ALA A 28 -7.15 -10.39 10.52
N VAL A 29 -7.94 -10.96 11.44
CA VAL A 29 -9.24 -11.57 11.09
C VAL A 29 -10.20 -10.53 10.49
N PHE A 30 -10.22 -9.31 11.02
CA PHE A 30 -11.05 -8.23 10.46
C PHE A 30 -10.57 -7.78 9.08
N VAL A 31 -9.25 -7.68 8.87
CA VAL A 31 -8.67 -7.33 7.56
C VAL A 31 -9.04 -8.38 6.52
N GLU A 32 -8.84 -9.68 6.81
CA GLU A 32 -9.22 -10.76 5.90
C GLU A 32 -10.72 -10.81 5.62
N ALA A 33 -11.55 -10.58 6.63
CA ALA A 33 -13.00 -10.54 6.46
C ALA A 33 -13.42 -9.36 5.55
N LYS A 34 -12.79 -8.19 5.70
CA LYS A 34 -13.02 -7.01 4.85
C LYS A 34 -12.66 -7.31 3.39
N GLU A 35 -11.58 -8.00 3.10
CA GLU A 35 -11.20 -8.41 1.74
C GLU A 35 -12.28 -9.31 1.10
N ARG A 36 -13.03 -10.07 1.92
CA ARG A 36 -14.16 -10.90 1.51
C ARG A 36 -15.52 -10.16 1.60
N PHE A 37 -15.52 -8.82 1.73
CA PHE A 37 -16.69 -7.96 1.88
C PHE A 37 -17.55 -8.24 3.13
N ARG A 38 -16.97 -8.90 4.16
CA ARG A 38 -17.58 -9.11 5.46
C ARG A 38 -17.12 -8.01 6.42
N LEU A 39 -17.86 -6.93 6.48
CA LEU A 39 -17.46 -5.73 7.26
C LEU A 39 -17.76 -5.87 8.77
N HIS A 40 -18.74 -6.70 9.14
CA HIS A 40 -19.17 -6.89 10.53
C HIS A 40 -18.95 -8.34 10.93
N LEU A 41 -18.35 -8.54 12.11
CA LEU A 41 -18.10 -9.86 12.69
C LEU A 41 -18.69 -9.93 14.09
N ARG A 42 -19.18 -11.11 14.46
CA ARG A 42 -19.54 -11.48 15.82
C ARG A 42 -18.34 -12.14 16.52
N PRO A 43 -18.28 -12.15 17.87
CA PRO A 43 -17.26 -12.92 18.58
C PRO A 43 -17.22 -14.40 18.13
N ASP A 44 -18.38 -14.98 17.85
CA ASP A 44 -18.52 -16.37 17.36
C ASP A 44 -17.90 -16.59 15.96
N ASP A 45 -17.83 -15.54 15.14
CA ASP A 45 -17.14 -15.57 13.84
C ASP A 45 -15.62 -15.47 13.99
N ILE A 46 -15.15 -14.78 15.04
CA ILE A 46 -13.74 -14.45 15.25
C ILE A 46 -13.01 -15.59 15.97
N LEU A 47 -13.64 -16.14 17.00
CA LEU A 47 -13.01 -17.14 17.89
C LEU A 47 -12.45 -18.38 17.15
N PRO A 48 -13.15 -18.95 16.16
CA PRO A 48 -12.63 -20.10 15.42
C PRO A 48 -11.35 -19.82 14.60
N GLU A 49 -11.14 -18.56 14.21
CA GLU A 49 -9.97 -18.13 13.43
C GLU A 49 -8.74 -17.86 14.33
N LEU A 50 -8.89 -17.94 15.66
CA LEU A 50 -7.87 -17.61 16.66
C LEU A 50 -7.43 -18.83 17.49
N PRO A 51 -6.60 -19.74 16.95
CA PRO A 51 -6.28 -21.03 17.60
C PRO A 51 -5.54 -20.90 18.94
N ARG A 52 -5.03 -19.71 19.27
CA ARG A 52 -4.34 -19.43 20.55
C ARG A 52 -5.24 -18.84 21.61
N ILE A 53 -6.47 -18.46 21.27
CA ILE A 53 -7.47 -17.89 22.15
C ILE A 53 -8.57 -18.95 22.28
N SER A 54 -8.69 -19.57 23.43
CA SER A 54 -9.63 -20.66 23.65
C SER A 54 -10.84 -20.27 24.47
N ASP A 55 -10.85 -19.07 25.07
CA ASP A 55 -11.89 -18.58 25.95
C ASP A 55 -12.56 -17.33 25.35
N GLY A 56 -13.90 -17.34 25.29
CA GLY A 56 -14.70 -16.20 24.85
C GLY A 56 -14.50 -14.95 25.73
N ALA A 57 -14.24 -15.13 27.03
CA ALA A 57 -13.97 -14.01 27.93
C ALA A 57 -12.65 -13.32 27.63
N GLU A 58 -11.62 -14.07 27.20
CA GLU A 58 -10.35 -13.51 26.75
C GLU A 58 -10.58 -12.70 25.45
N LEU A 59 -11.33 -13.22 24.50
CA LEU A 59 -11.66 -12.52 23.26
C LEU A 59 -12.43 -11.22 23.54
N ASP A 60 -13.42 -11.25 24.44
CA ASP A 60 -14.20 -10.07 24.82
C ASP A 60 -13.31 -8.97 25.41
N ALA A 61 -12.33 -9.33 26.24
CA ALA A 61 -11.36 -8.37 26.79
C ALA A 61 -10.49 -7.75 25.68
N LEU A 62 -10.05 -8.54 24.70
CA LEU A 62 -9.28 -8.05 23.56
C LEU A 62 -10.11 -7.10 22.69
N LEU A 63 -11.35 -7.48 22.38
CA LEU A 63 -12.27 -6.65 21.58
C LEU A 63 -12.59 -5.33 22.29
N THR A 64 -12.84 -5.36 23.61
CA THR A 64 -13.06 -4.16 24.43
C THR A 64 -11.86 -3.22 24.35
N TYR A 65 -10.65 -3.75 24.54
CA TYR A 65 -9.43 -2.95 24.41
C TYR A 65 -9.30 -2.29 23.04
N LEU A 66 -9.55 -3.03 21.96
CA LEU A 66 -9.45 -2.51 20.60
C LEU A 66 -10.51 -1.45 20.28
N VAL A 67 -11.70 -1.55 20.88
CA VAL A 67 -12.74 -0.52 20.80
C VAL A 67 -12.32 0.74 21.59
N ASP A 68 -11.82 0.58 22.81
CA ASP A 68 -11.38 1.70 23.66
C ASP A 68 -10.22 2.48 23.05
N HIS A 69 -9.39 1.81 22.26
CA HIS A 69 -8.25 2.43 21.56
C HIS A 69 -8.59 2.89 20.14
N GLY A 70 -9.85 2.69 19.70
CA GLY A 70 -10.35 3.20 18.43
C GLY A 70 -9.96 2.38 17.21
N ASN A 71 -9.44 1.15 17.36
CA ASN A 71 -9.20 0.22 16.26
C ASN A 71 -10.51 -0.34 15.70
N LEU A 72 -11.44 -0.68 16.61
CA LEU A 72 -12.75 -1.25 16.28
C LEU A 72 -13.88 -0.33 16.71
N VAL A 73 -15.05 -0.53 16.10
CA VAL A 73 -16.33 0.02 16.53
C VAL A 73 -17.24 -1.14 16.85
N ALA A 74 -17.92 -1.07 18.00
CA ALA A 74 -18.93 -2.02 18.42
C ALA A 74 -20.32 -1.41 18.22
N THR A 75 -21.22 -2.15 17.54
CA THR A 75 -22.63 -1.81 17.35
C THR A 75 -23.51 -2.90 17.95
N ALA A 76 -24.62 -2.53 18.61
CA ALA A 76 -25.54 -3.52 19.15
C ALA A 76 -26.12 -4.39 18.04
N ASP A 77 -26.00 -5.72 18.19
CA ASP A 77 -26.66 -6.67 17.27
C ASP A 77 -28.12 -6.86 17.64
N THR A 78 -28.99 -6.25 16.89
CA THR A 78 -30.46 -6.33 17.12
C THR A 78 -31.13 -7.39 16.24
N ALA A 79 -30.39 -8.10 15.39
CA ALA A 79 -30.99 -8.96 14.37
C ALA A 79 -31.55 -10.31 14.87
N ASP A 80 -31.12 -10.80 16.04
CA ASP A 80 -31.45 -12.13 16.56
C ASP A 80 -32.06 -12.15 17.97
N VAL A 81 -32.75 -11.09 18.38
CA VAL A 81 -33.50 -11.06 19.64
C VAL A 81 -34.79 -11.84 19.48
N ARG A 82 -34.81 -13.14 19.82
CA ARG A 82 -35.98 -14.01 19.76
C ARG A 82 -36.59 -14.33 21.12
N THR A 83 -35.81 -14.14 22.19
CA THR A 83 -36.24 -14.43 23.57
C THR A 83 -35.91 -13.26 24.49
N VAL A 84 -36.60 -13.23 25.66
CA VAL A 84 -36.31 -12.22 26.71
C VAL A 84 -34.89 -12.35 27.22
N ASP A 85 -34.33 -13.59 27.29
CA ASP A 85 -32.96 -13.84 27.68
C ASP A 85 -31.95 -13.34 26.65
N ASP A 86 -32.28 -13.37 25.36
CA ASP A 86 -31.44 -12.81 24.29
C ASP A 86 -31.35 -11.29 24.38
N PHE A 87 -32.43 -10.62 24.85
CA PHE A 87 -32.47 -9.18 25.04
C PHE A 87 -31.55 -8.69 26.17
N TYR A 88 -31.32 -9.52 27.18
CA TYR A 88 -30.42 -9.20 28.30
C TYR A 88 -28.95 -9.57 28.05
N ARG A 89 -28.63 -10.34 27.00
CA ARG A 89 -27.26 -10.59 26.56
C ARG A 89 -26.88 -9.54 25.54
N ALA A 90 -26.09 -8.57 25.97
CA ALA A 90 -25.53 -7.58 25.07
C ALA A 90 -24.69 -8.30 23.99
N ARG A 91 -25.21 -8.42 22.78
CA ARG A 91 -24.48 -8.93 21.62
C ARG A 91 -24.02 -7.74 20.81
N PHE A 92 -22.78 -7.78 20.41
CA PHE A 92 -22.18 -6.73 19.59
C PHE A 92 -21.70 -7.29 18.26
N LEU A 93 -21.86 -6.47 17.22
CA LEU A 93 -21.20 -6.58 15.95
C LEU A 93 -19.99 -5.65 15.98
N TYR A 94 -18.85 -6.17 15.61
CA TYR A 94 -17.60 -5.43 15.57
C TYR A 94 -17.18 -5.20 14.12
N GLN A 95 -16.60 -4.03 13.85
CA GLN A 95 -16.00 -3.69 12.56
C GLN A 95 -14.76 -2.84 12.78
N LEU A 96 -13.85 -2.82 11.79
CA LEU A 96 -12.75 -1.85 11.80
C LEU A 96 -13.31 -0.43 11.79
N SER A 97 -12.78 0.43 12.64
CA SER A 97 -13.04 1.86 12.55
C SER A 97 -12.26 2.44 11.35
N ARG A 98 -12.62 3.65 10.90
CA ARG A 98 -11.84 4.35 9.88
C ARG A 98 -10.38 4.56 10.28
N ALA A 99 -10.11 4.82 11.56
CA ALA A 99 -8.76 4.98 12.09
C ALA A 99 -8.05 3.63 12.19
N GLY A 100 -8.77 2.55 12.57
CA GLY A 100 -8.25 1.17 12.56
C GLY A 100 -7.87 0.71 11.16
N GLU A 101 -8.71 0.96 10.15
CA GLU A 101 -8.38 0.66 8.75
C GLU A 101 -7.11 1.39 8.30
N ALA A 102 -7.02 2.70 8.54
CA ALA A 102 -5.84 3.48 8.18
C ALA A 102 -4.57 3.00 8.90
N ALA A 103 -4.69 2.51 10.14
CA ALA A 103 -3.57 1.94 10.88
C ALA A 103 -3.11 0.60 10.28
N GLU A 104 -4.05 -0.28 9.89
CA GLU A 104 -3.74 -1.55 9.25
C GLU A 104 -3.10 -1.34 7.86
N ASP A 105 -3.62 -0.41 7.05
CA ASP A 105 -3.03 -0.03 5.77
C ASP A 105 -1.59 0.49 5.94
N ALA A 106 -1.35 1.32 6.97
CA ALA A 106 -0.02 1.82 7.28
C ALA A 106 0.94 0.70 7.70
N LEU A 107 0.46 -0.28 8.49
CA LEU A 107 1.26 -1.44 8.90
C LEU A 107 1.54 -2.37 7.72
N ALA A 108 0.57 -2.60 6.84
CA ALA A 108 0.78 -3.38 5.63
C ALA A 108 1.86 -2.73 4.73
N LEU A 109 1.79 -1.40 4.55
CA LEU A 109 2.82 -0.65 3.83
C LEU A 109 4.19 -0.76 4.51
N PHE A 110 4.23 -0.66 5.85
CA PHE A 110 5.46 -0.82 6.62
C PHE A 110 6.10 -2.19 6.40
N HIS A 111 5.33 -3.27 6.51
CA HIS A 111 5.82 -4.64 6.24
C HIS A 111 6.28 -4.81 4.79
N ALA A 112 5.49 -4.35 3.82
CA ALA A 112 5.87 -4.40 2.42
C ALA A 112 7.19 -3.65 2.14
N ARG A 113 7.45 -2.54 2.85
CA ARG A 113 8.72 -1.79 2.73
C ARG A 113 9.91 -2.49 3.41
N LEU A 114 9.66 -3.26 4.47
CA LEU A 114 10.70 -4.08 5.11
C LEU A 114 11.05 -5.31 4.29
N GLU A 115 10.04 -5.95 3.70
CA GLU A 115 10.17 -7.18 2.93
C GLU A 115 10.57 -6.94 1.48
N ALA A 116 10.36 -5.71 0.97
CA ALA A 116 10.71 -5.38 -0.41
C ALA A 116 12.22 -5.65 -0.63
N PRO A 117 12.58 -6.64 -1.42
CA PRO A 117 13.95 -6.77 -1.87
C PRO A 117 14.31 -5.47 -2.57
N GLY A 118 15.44 -4.87 -2.22
CA GLY A 118 15.89 -3.62 -2.82
C GLY A 118 16.33 -3.81 -4.29
N GLU A 119 15.59 -4.61 -5.05
CA GLU A 119 15.85 -4.88 -6.47
C GLU A 119 15.07 -3.91 -7.33
N LEU A 120 15.77 -3.23 -8.23
CA LEU A 120 15.18 -2.40 -9.27
C LEU A 120 14.49 -3.32 -10.28
N GLN A 121 13.17 -3.14 -10.47
CA GLN A 121 12.43 -3.92 -11.45
C GLN A 121 12.60 -3.31 -12.84
N THR A 122 13.27 -4.03 -13.73
CA THR A 122 13.44 -3.65 -15.15
C THR A 122 12.11 -3.55 -15.89
N GLN A 123 11.07 -4.26 -15.39
CA GLN A 123 9.71 -4.19 -15.93
C GLN A 123 9.14 -2.76 -15.92
N ALA A 124 9.46 -1.94 -14.92
CA ALA A 124 9.00 -0.56 -14.88
C ALA A 124 9.52 0.29 -16.07
N LEU A 125 10.74 0.03 -16.54
CA LEU A 125 11.29 0.68 -17.71
C LEU A 125 10.57 0.25 -19.01
N ALA A 126 10.23 -1.04 -19.12
CA ALA A 126 9.46 -1.56 -20.24
C ALA A 126 8.04 -0.98 -20.28
N ASP A 127 7.41 -0.82 -19.12
CA ASP A 127 6.10 -0.19 -18.99
C ASP A 127 6.16 1.29 -19.42
N ILE A 128 7.15 2.05 -18.95
CA ILE A 128 7.35 3.46 -19.36
C ILE A 128 7.49 3.56 -20.88
N ARG A 129 8.33 2.72 -21.49
CA ARG A 129 8.51 2.67 -22.93
C ARG A 129 7.19 2.38 -23.68
N THR A 130 6.40 1.46 -23.17
CA THR A 130 5.10 1.08 -23.75
C THR A 130 4.12 2.25 -23.68
N HIS A 131 4.01 2.92 -22.55
CA HIS A 131 3.11 4.06 -22.37
C HIS A 131 3.55 5.29 -23.19
N LEU A 132 4.86 5.53 -23.35
CA LEU A 132 5.37 6.56 -24.25
C LEU A 132 4.99 6.28 -25.71
N GLY A 133 5.03 5.00 -26.15
CA GLY A 133 4.55 4.60 -27.46
C GLY A 133 3.05 4.86 -27.64
N ALA A 134 2.24 4.50 -26.65
CA ALA A 134 0.80 4.77 -26.69
C ALA A 134 0.49 6.28 -26.72
N LEU A 135 1.26 7.10 -26.00
CA LEU A 135 1.13 8.55 -26.04
C LEU A 135 1.49 9.13 -27.43
N GLU A 136 2.54 8.63 -28.06
CA GLU A 136 2.95 9.01 -29.42
C GLU A 136 1.85 8.69 -30.44
N GLU A 137 1.23 7.50 -30.35
CA GLU A 137 0.09 7.12 -31.20
C GLU A 137 -1.14 8.00 -30.95
N LEU A 138 -1.46 8.32 -29.71
CA LEU A 138 -2.59 9.19 -29.38
C LEU A 138 -2.41 10.60 -29.94
N LEU A 139 -1.21 11.19 -29.81
CA LEU A 139 -0.93 12.52 -30.35
C LEU A 139 -1.05 12.59 -31.87
N THR A 140 -0.78 11.49 -32.56
CA THR A 140 -0.85 11.44 -34.03
C THR A 140 -2.22 11.06 -34.58
N SER A 141 -2.96 10.18 -33.89
CA SER A 141 -4.22 9.60 -34.41
C SER A 141 -5.48 10.19 -33.78
N SER A 142 -5.43 10.67 -32.55
CA SER A 142 -6.59 11.17 -31.81
C SER A 142 -6.21 12.26 -30.79
N PRO A 143 -5.61 13.37 -31.22
CA PRO A 143 -5.13 14.43 -30.32
C PRO A 143 -6.27 15.11 -29.54
N GLU A 144 -7.52 15.00 -29.99
CA GLU A 144 -8.73 15.52 -29.35
C GLU A 144 -9.21 14.65 -28.18
N ASP A 145 -8.73 13.40 -28.02
CA ASP A 145 -9.10 12.53 -26.90
C ASP A 145 -8.32 12.88 -25.62
N VAL A 146 -8.66 14.04 -25.05
CA VAL A 146 -8.01 14.58 -23.84
C VAL A 146 -8.11 13.60 -22.67
N ALA A 147 -9.17 12.78 -22.59
CA ALA A 147 -9.32 11.82 -21.50
C ALA A 147 -8.25 10.72 -21.55
N ARG A 148 -8.02 10.15 -22.73
CA ARG A 148 -7.00 9.11 -22.92
C ARG A 148 -5.59 9.69 -22.82
N LEU A 149 -5.38 10.90 -23.33
CA LEU A 149 -4.10 11.61 -23.17
C LEU A 149 -3.77 11.81 -21.70
N HIS A 150 -4.72 12.36 -20.90
CA HIS A 150 -4.55 12.55 -19.47
C HIS A 150 -4.25 11.22 -18.75
N GLN A 151 -5.03 10.17 -19.01
CA GLN A 151 -4.82 8.86 -18.40
C GLN A 151 -3.43 8.30 -18.72
N THR A 152 -3.00 8.39 -20.00
CA THR A 152 -1.70 7.86 -20.42
C THR A 152 -0.54 8.63 -19.78
N VAL A 153 -0.64 9.96 -19.72
CA VAL A 153 0.35 10.83 -19.05
C VAL A 153 0.42 10.47 -17.55
N THR A 154 -0.71 10.35 -16.88
CA THR A 154 -0.78 9.98 -15.45
C THR A 154 -0.13 8.61 -15.19
N LEU A 155 -0.35 7.62 -16.06
CA LEU A 155 0.30 6.31 -15.97
C LEU A 155 1.82 6.42 -16.11
N ILE A 156 2.32 7.21 -17.05
CA ILE A 156 3.77 7.44 -17.24
C ILE A 156 4.38 8.04 -15.96
N PHE A 157 3.77 9.12 -15.42
CA PHE A 157 4.24 9.75 -14.19
C PHE A 157 4.22 8.80 -13.00
N THR A 158 3.16 8.02 -12.84
CA THR A 158 3.03 7.03 -11.75
C THR A 158 4.12 5.96 -11.84
N ARG A 159 4.39 5.43 -13.03
CA ARG A 159 5.44 4.43 -13.26
C ARG A 159 6.82 5.02 -13.01
N PHE A 160 7.08 6.24 -13.48
CA PHE A 160 8.34 6.92 -13.25
C PHE A 160 8.59 7.24 -11.78
N ALA A 161 7.57 7.74 -11.06
CA ALA A 161 7.65 7.99 -9.63
C ALA A 161 7.94 6.70 -8.84
N GLY A 162 7.27 5.59 -9.20
CA GLY A 162 7.53 4.28 -8.64
C GLY A 162 8.96 3.80 -8.87
N LEU A 163 9.48 3.94 -10.09
CA LEU A 163 10.86 3.59 -10.41
C LEU A 163 11.88 4.44 -9.63
N ALA A 164 11.64 5.75 -9.52
CA ALA A 164 12.49 6.65 -8.75
C ALA A 164 12.51 6.29 -7.26
N GLU A 165 11.36 5.87 -6.69
CA GLU A 165 11.27 5.42 -5.31
C GLU A 165 11.99 4.08 -5.09
N GLN A 166 11.84 3.14 -6.02
CA GLN A 166 12.57 1.86 -5.99
C GLN A 166 14.09 2.10 -6.06
N ALA A 167 14.55 3.02 -6.90
CA ALA A 167 15.96 3.39 -6.99
C ALA A 167 16.49 3.97 -5.68
N ARG A 168 15.73 4.86 -5.02
CA ARG A 168 16.09 5.40 -3.69
C ARG A 168 16.15 4.30 -2.63
N SER A 169 15.16 3.41 -2.60
CA SER A 169 15.11 2.29 -1.68
C SER A 169 16.30 1.33 -1.87
N PHE A 170 16.64 1.05 -3.14
CA PHE A 170 17.75 0.20 -3.50
C PHE A 170 19.11 0.80 -3.03
N ILE A 171 19.35 2.07 -3.31
CA ILE A 171 20.57 2.78 -2.86
C ILE A 171 20.64 2.76 -1.32
N GLY A 172 19.53 3.00 -0.63
CA GLY A 172 19.45 2.93 0.83
C GLY A 172 19.74 1.52 1.37
N SER A 173 19.30 0.46 0.68
CA SER A 173 19.59 -0.93 1.06
C SER A 173 21.07 -1.28 0.89
N LEU A 174 21.70 -0.81 -0.20
CA LEU A 174 23.13 -0.97 -0.42
C LEU A 174 23.97 -0.30 0.68
N GLN A 175 23.61 0.93 1.07
CA GLN A 175 24.30 1.63 2.15
C GLN A 175 24.21 0.87 3.48
N ARG A 176 23.02 0.35 3.83
CA ARG A 176 22.83 -0.46 5.05
C ARG A 176 23.59 -1.78 5.01
N SER A 177 23.70 -2.41 3.82
CA SER A 177 24.44 -3.67 3.66
C SER A 177 25.95 -3.48 3.81
N LEU A 178 26.48 -2.29 3.49
CA LEU A 178 27.89 -1.95 3.69
C LEU A 178 28.24 -1.74 5.16
N ASP A 179 27.28 -1.41 6.02
CA ASP A 179 27.46 -1.29 7.48
C ASP A 179 27.50 -2.65 8.21
N LEU A 180 27.28 -3.77 7.52
CA LEU A 180 27.36 -5.13 8.07
C LEU A 180 28.83 -5.59 8.22
N GLN A 181 29.64 -4.86 8.98
CA GLN A 181 31.04 -5.21 9.28
C GLN A 181 31.20 -6.49 10.13
N ALA A 182 30.10 -7.15 10.51
CA ALA A 182 30.07 -8.35 11.35
C ALA A 182 29.67 -9.63 10.63
N ALA A 183 29.43 -9.61 9.31
CA ALA A 183 29.03 -10.81 8.56
C ALA A 183 30.26 -11.69 8.24
N PRO A 184 30.13 -13.04 8.24
CA PRO A 184 31.17 -13.95 7.77
C PRO A 184 31.59 -13.61 6.33
N VAL A 185 32.89 -13.70 6.04
CA VAL A 185 33.46 -13.33 4.74
C VAL A 185 32.81 -14.09 3.56
N GLU A 186 32.39 -15.34 3.79
CA GLU A 186 31.79 -16.19 2.78
C GLU A 186 30.39 -15.67 2.37
N ASP A 187 29.58 -15.23 3.33
CA ASP A 187 28.26 -14.65 3.08
C ASP A 187 28.37 -13.31 2.36
N PHE A 188 29.40 -12.52 2.72
CA PHE A 188 29.69 -11.26 2.06
C PHE A 188 30.13 -11.46 0.59
N LEU A 189 30.94 -12.48 0.29
CA LEU A 189 31.39 -12.76 -1.07
C LEU A 189 30.23 -13.25 -1.95
N GLY A 190 29.36 -14.12 -1.42
CA GLY A 190 28.15 -14.58 -2.10
C GLY A 190 27.21 -13.42 -2.44
N TYR A 191 26.93 -12.55 -1.46
CA TYR A 191 26.11 -11.35 -1.64
C TYR A 191 26.71 -10.41 -2.68
N LYS A 192 28.03 -10.14 -2.62
CA LYS A 192 28.73 -9.27 -3.56
C LYS A 192 28.64 -9.80 -5.01
N GLN A 193 28.82 -11.11 -5.23
CA GLN A 193 28.69 -11.68 -6.56
C GLN A 193 27.27 -11.59 -7.12
N HIS A 194 26.28 -11.86 -6.27
CA HIS A 194 24.87 -11.73 -6.63
C HIS A 194 24.52 -10.27 -7.02
N LEU A 195 24.95 -9.32 -6.21
CA LEU A 195 24.76 -7.89 -6.45
C LEU A 195 25.44 -7.41 -7.74
N ILE A 196 26.67 -7.83 -8.02
CA ILE A 196 27.37 -7.46 -9.25
C ILE A 196 26.62 -8.00 -10.47
N GLY A 197 26.27 -9.29 -10.48
CA GLY A 197 25.53 -9.89 -11.59
C GLY A 197 24.15 -9.29 -11.80
N TYR A 198 23.49 -8.83 -10.73
CA TYR A 198 22.24 -8.10 -10.79
C TYR A 198 22.44 -6.71 -11.41
N LEU A 199 23.41 -5.93 -10.93
CA LEU A 199 23.72 -4.59 -11.45
C LEU A 199 24.13 -4.61 -12.92
N GLU A 200 24.92 -5.58 -13.34
CA GLU A 200 25.32 -5.74 -14.74
C GLU A 200 24.12 -5.94 -15.65
N ARG A 201 23.20 -6.82 -15.28
CA ARG A 201 21.94 -7.05 -16.04
C ARG A 201 21.06 -5.81 -16.05
N PHE A 202 20.87 -5.18 -14.91
CA PHE A 202 20.05 -3.96 -14.80
C PHE A 202 20.63 -2.81 -15.63
N LEU A 203 21.94 -2.56 -15.56
CA LEU A 203 22.61 -1.50 -16.32
C LEU A 203 22.53 -1.76 -17.83
N LEU A 204 22.63 -3.01 -18.24
CA LEU A 204 22.48 -3.36 -19.66
C LEU A 204 21.07 -3.07 -20.16
N GLU A 205 20.05 -3.50 -19.44
CA GLU A 205 18.64 -3.21 -19.79
C GLU A 205 18.32 -1.71 -19.70
N LEU A 206 18.84 -1.00 -18.71
CA LEU A 206 18.71 0.43 -18.60
C LEU A 206 19.34 1.15 -19.80
N ALA A 207 20.53 0.75 -20.22
CA ALA A 207 21.22 1.35 -21.37
C ALA A 207 20.44 1.15 -22.68
N VAL A 208 19.89 -0.06 -22.89
CA VAL A 208 19.10 -0.36 -24.08
C VAL A 208 17.76 0.41 -24.05
N THR A 209 17.07 0.38 -22.93
CA THR A 209 15.73 1.00 -22.82
C THR A 209 15.80 2.52 -22.77
N SER A 210 16.84 3.10 -22.15
CA SER A 210 16.99 4.56 -22.07
C SER A 210 17.18 5.20 -23.46
N GLY A 211 17.89 4.54 -24.38
CA GLY A 211 18.03 5.00 -25.76
C GLY A 211 16.67 5.10 -26.47
N ASP A 212 15.84 4.08 -26.32
CA ASP A 212 14.48 4.07 -26.88
C ASP A 212 13.59 5.13 -26.25
N VAL A 213 13.67 5.33 -24.93
CA VAL A 213 12.91 6.34 -24.20
C VAL A 213 13.29 7.75 -24.66
N VAL A 214 14.58 8.07 -24.77
CA VAL A 214 15.07 9.36 -25.28
C VAL A 214 14.56 9.62 -26.70
N ALA A 215 14.71 8.65 -27.60
CA ALA A 215 14.25 8.80 -28.97
C ALA A 215 12.72 9.03 -29.06
N ARG A 216 11.93 8.41 -28.17
CA ARG A 216 10.48 8.65 -28.11
C ARG A 216 10.15 10.03 -27.54
N LEU A 217 10.85 10.48 -26.50
CA LEU A 217 10.66 11.83 -25.94
C LEU A 217 10.95 12.91 -27.00
N GLU A 218 12.01 12.80 -27.77
CA GLU A 218 12.32 13.73 -28.89
C GLU A 218 11.20 13.77 -29.94
N ARG A 219 10.61 12.61 -30.27
CA ARG A 219 9.46 12.56 -31.18
C ARG A 219 8.21 13.20 -30.57
N LEU A 220 7.95 12.98 -29.29
CA LEU A 220 6.83 13.58 -28.57
C LEU A 220 6.96 15.11 -28.49
N GLU A 221 8.17 15.64 -28.25
CA GLU A 221 8.44 17.09 -28.30
C GLU A 221 8.10 17.66 -29.69
N THR A 222 8.55 16.96 -30.74
CA THR A 222 8.26 17.35 -32.14
C THR A 222 6.76 17.27 -32.48
N ALA A 223 6.04 16.32 -31.87
CA ALA A 223 4.60 16.14 -32.05
C ALA A 223 3.73 17.11 -31.22
N GLY A 224 4.34 17.99 -30.40
CA GLY A 224 3.61 19.01 -29.63
C GLY A 224 3.05 18.51 -28.30
N ILE A 225 3.77 17.67 -27.58
CA ILE A 225 3.41 17.13 -26.26
C ILE A 225 3.03 18.22 -25.24
N GLU A 226 3.58 19.44 -25.36
CA GLU A 226 3.29 20.54 -24.45
C GLU A 226 1.79 20.86 -24.37
N ALA A 227 1.09 20.86 -25.51
CA ALA A 227 -0.35 21.07 -25.55
C ALA A 227 -1.12 19.94 -24.84
N ALA A 228 -0.67 18.70 -24.99
CA ALA A 228 -1.27 17.53 -24.34
C ALA A 228 -1.05 17.58 -22.81
N LEU A 229 0.13 17.96 -22.36
CA LEU A 229 0.43 18.13 -20.94
C LEU A 229 -0.39 19.26 -20.31
N HIS A 230 -0.58 20.37 -21.03
CA HIS A 230 -1.42 21.47 -20.57
C HIS A 230 -2.89 21.03 -20.41
N SER A 231 -3.44 20.35 -21.41
CA SER A 231 -4.80 19.81 -21.35
C SER A 231 -4.98 18.75 -20.25
N ALA A 232 -3.96 17.92 -19.97
CA ALA A 232 -3.98 16.96 -18.88
C ALA A 232 -3.98 17.65 -17.52
N ALA A 233 -3.15 18.69 -17.33
CA ALA A 233 -3.08 19.47 -16.09
C ALA A 233 -4.38 20.24 -15.79
N GLU A 234 -5.01 20.83 -16.82
CA GLU A 234 -6.31 21.49 -16.68
C GLU A 234 -7.41 20.50 -16.23
N ARG A 235 -7.36 19.27 -16.71
CA ARG A 235 -8.29 18.23 -16.31
C ARG A 235 -8.08 17.78 -14.87
N ASP A 236 -6.85 17.58 -14.42
CA ASP A 236 -6.52 17.27 -13.03
C ASP A 236 -7.07 18.35 -12.08
N LEU A 237 -6.88 19.61 -12.43
CA LEU A 237 -7.39 20.73 -11.64
C LEU A 237 -8.93 20.71 -11.56
N ALA A 238 -9.60 20.44 -12.69
CA ALA A 238 -11.06 20.38 -12.74
C ALA A 238 -11.61 19.19 -11.92
N ASP A 239 -10.92 18.05 -11.89
CA ASP A 239 -11.32 16.88 -11.14
C ASP A 239 -11.07 17.06 -9.62
N GLN A 240 -10.00 17.77 -9.21
CA GLN A 240 -9.76 18.15 -7.82
C GLN A 240 -10.86 19.09 -7.27
N ILE A 241 -11.27 20.10 -8.06
CA ILE A 241 -12.33 21.03 -7.67
C ILE A 241 -13.69 20.34 -7.50
N ARG A 242 -13.93 19.21 -8.15
CA ARG A 242 -15.18 18.44 -8.03
C ARG A 242 -15.23 17.53 -6.82
N GLN A 243 -14.09 17.25 -6.19
CA GLN A 243 -13.98 16.35 -5.03
C GLN A 243 -14.02 17.10 -3.68
N ASP A 244 -13.83 18.42 -3.69
CA ASP A 244 -14.03 19.32 -2.56
C ASP A 244 -15.48 19.85 -2.50
#